data_5a80d994eb67276f7e7e15925cc13881
#
_entry.id   5a80d994eb67276f7e7e15925cc13881
#
_cell.length_a   1.000
_cell.length_b   1.000
_cell.length_c   1.000
_cell.angle_alpha   90.00
_cell.angle_beta   90.00
_cell.angle_gamma   90.00
#
_symmetry.space_group_name_H-M   'P 1'
#
loop_
_entity.id
_entity.type
_entity.pdbx_description
1 polymer ?
#
loop_
_entity_poly.entity_id
_entity_poly.type
_entity_poly.pdbx_seq_one_letter_code
_entity_poly.pdbx_strand_id
1 'polypeptide(L)'
;MKNQTTKRSSFSGKIGFVLSAAGASVGLGNIWRFPYLAAKYGGGIFLLIYIILALTFGYTMIMAETSLGRMTKKSPVGAFASFGKSHLSCLGGWINAIIPVLIVPYYSVIGGWVLKYLVEYVRGHAQPVAEDGYFSAFISDGFSTEICFVIFSVITLAIIYAGVRNGIERVSKFMMTILVVLSVIIAIYSVTRPGALAGVKYFLVPNISNFSWMTVVAAMGQMFYSLSIAMGILITFGSYMKKETSIEESTKNVEIFDTAIAIMAGLMIIPAVFAFSGGDPDTLQAGPALMFITIPKVFASMGFGTFVGVMFFLLVLFAALTSSIALTESAVSTFEDELGWSRKKSTVLCGVIMIALGSLSSLGYGPLANVKIIGMQFLDFFDFLTNSVMMPIAAIATCLFVSRVVGVKRIEEEVTYGGGTFKRRKVFLFMIQYLCPIFAGIILLSSVANAFGWISM
;
A
#
# COMPACT_ATOMS: atom_id res chain seq x y z
N MET A 1 -14.44 -0.93 38.65
CA MET A 1 -13.84 -0.10 37.60
C MET A 1 -14.92 0.17 36.55
N LYS A 2 -15.33 1.43 36.39
CA LYS A 2 -16.39 1.83 35.43
C LYS A 2 -15.87 1.59 34.01
N ASN A 3 -16.50 0.66 33.27
CA ASN A 3 -16.37 0.56 31.82
C ASN A 3 -16.87 1.87 31.18
N GLN A 4 -15.99 2.85 31.00
CA GLN A 4 -16.22 3.90 30.02
C GLN A 4 -16.04 3.24 28.66
N THR A 5 -17.14 2.83 28.05
CA THR A 5 -17.19 2.54 26.60
C THR A 5 -16.86 3.85 25.89
N THR A 6 -15.58 4.10 25.66
CA THR A 6 -15.15 5.20 24.80
C THR A 6 -15.81 4.99 23.43
N LYS A 7 -16.68 5.91 23.05
CA LYS A 7 -17.43 5.83 21.79
C LYS A 7 -16.42 5.76 20.65
N ARG A 8 -16.40 4.64 19.92
CA ARG A 8 -15.49 4.43 18.79
C ARG A 8 -15.60 5.58 17.79
N SER A 9 -14.48 6.11 17.34
CA SER A 9 -14.43 7.13 16.29
C SER A 9 -15.16 6.66 15.03
N SER A 10 -15.74 7.58 14.25
CA SER A 10 -16.44 7.22 13.02
C SER A 10 -16.15 8.22 11.90
N PHE A 11 -16.07 7.73 10.66
CA PHE A 11 -16.06 8.58 9.47
C PHE A 11 -17.37 9.37 9.33
N SER A 12 -17.29 10.50 8.63
CA SER A 12 -18.47 11.35 8.40
C SER A 12 -19.54 10.65 7.55
N GLY A 13 -19.13 9.77 6.62
CA GLY A 13 -19.99 9.00 5.75
C GLY A 13 -19.21 8.18 4.74
N LYS A 14 -19.89 7.72 3.66
CA LYS A 14 -19.33 6.87 2.60
C LYS A 14 -18.07 7.47 1.96
N ILE A 15 -18.11 8.75 1.57
CA ILE A 15 -16.97 9.42 0.92
C ILE A 15 -15.75 9.46 1.85
N GLY A 16 -15.96 9.73 3.15
CA GLY A 16 -14.88 9.72 4.14
C GLY A 16 -14.19 8.38 4.25
N PHE A 17 -14.96 7.29 4.34
CA PHE A 17 -14.42 5.94 4.35
C PHE A 17 -13.70 5.61 3.03
N VAL A 18 -14.36 5.82 1.88
CA VAL A 18 -13.82 5.45 0.56
C VAL A 18 -12.49 6.16 0.28
N LEU A 19 -12.41 7.48 0.50
CA LEU A 19 -11.18 8.23 0.22
C LEU A 19 -10.06 7.92 1.24
N SER A 20 -10.41 7.57 2.48
CA SER A 20 -9.41 7.14 3.46
C SER A 20 -8.90 5.73 3.14
N ALA A 21 -9.78 4.79 2.79
CA ALA A 21 -9.41 3.43 2.42
C ALA A 21 -8.69 3.38 1.07
N ALA A 22 -9.14 4.16 0.08
CA ALA A 22 -8.43 4.31 -1.19
C ALA A 22 -7.05 4.95 -0.99
N GLY A 23 -6.94 5.96 -0.11
CA GLY A 23 -5.64 6.55 0.24
C GLY A 23 -4.71 5.58 0.97
N ALA A 24 -5.26 4.61 1.71
CA ALA A 24 -4.47 3.52 2.28
C ALA A 24 -3.93 2.58 1.19
N SER A 25 -4.77 2.26 0.19
CA SER A 25 -4.43 1.35 -0.92
C SER A 25 -3.52 2.03 -1.94
N VAL A 26 -3.82 3.29 -2.32
CA VAL A 26 -3.00 4.04 -3.27
C VAL A 26 -1.72 4.53 -2.59
N GLY A 27 -0.66 3.75 -2.72
CA GLY A 27 0.64 4.00 -2.11
C GLY A 27 1.80 3.92 -3.08
N LEU A 28 2.99 3.79 -2.51
CA LEU A 28 4.23 3.61 -3.29
C LEU A 28 4.15 2.39 -4.20
N GLY A 29 3.43 1.34 -3.80
CA GLY A 29 3.24 0.13 -4.59
C GLY A 29 2.58 0.34 -5.94
N ASN A 30 1.61 1.27 -6.04
CA ASN A 30 0.97 1.62 -7.31
C ASN A 30 1.90 2.44 -8.21
N ILE A 31 2.78 3.26 -7.61
CA ILE A 31 3.58 4.24 -8.37
C ILE A 31 4.87 3.64 -8.90
N TRP A 32 5.57 2.80 -8.13
CA TRP A 32 6.82 2.22 -8.64
C TRP A 32 6.73 0.72 -8.95
N ARG A 33 6.12 -0.08 -8.04
CA ARG A 33 6.12 -1.54 -8.17
C ARG A 33 5.22 -2.00 -9.31
N PHE A 34 4.03 -1.43 -9.41
CA PHE A 34 3.08 -1.80 -10.47
C PHE A 34 3.63 -1.52 -11.89
N PRO A 35 4.15 -0.31 -12.22
CA PRO A 35 4.69 -0.06 -13.56
C PRO A 35 5.87 -0.97 -13.91
N TYR A 36 6.77 -1.20 -12.94
CA TYR A 36 7.89 -2.12 -13.12
C TYR A 36 7.42 -3.54 -13.43
N LEU A 37 6.51 -4.09 -12.61
CA LEU A 37 5.99 -5.44 -12.83
C LEU A 37 5.19 -5.55 -14.12
N ALA A 38 4.41 -4.53 -14.47
CA ALA A 38 3.68 -4.49 -15.73
C ALA A 38 4.64 -4.53 -16.93
N ALA A 39 5.72 -3.75 -16.88
CA ALA A 39 6.71 -3.75 -17.95
C ALA A 39 7.47 -5.09 -18.05
N LYS A 40 7.90 -5.64 -16.91
CA LYS A 40 8.66 -6.89 -16.87
C LYS A 40 7.85 -8.13 -17.26
N TYR A 41 6.56 -8.15 -16.90
CA TYR A 41 5.71 -9.35 -17.04
C TYR A 41 4.63 -9.22 -18.12
N GLY A 42 4.92 -8.51 -19.21
CA GLY A 42 4.17 -8.56 -20.46
C GLY A 42 3.15 -7.45 -20.69
N GLY A 43 3.26 -6.32 -19.98
CA GLY A 43 2.47 -5.10 -20.26
C GLY A 43 0.97 -5.34 -20.13
N GLY A 44 0.25 -5.26 -21.26
CA GLY A 44 -1.21 -5.37 -21.26
C GLY A 44 -1.77 -6.71 -20.77
N ILE A 45 -1.05 -7.82 -20.91
CA ILE A 45 -1.49 -9.11 -20.37
C ILE A 45 -1.38 -9.12 -18.84
N PHE A 46 -0.33 -8.52 -18.27
CA PHE A 46 -0.22 -8.32 -16.83
C PHE A 46 -1.38 -7.45 -16.31
N LEU A 47 -1.68 -6.33 -16.99
CA LEU A 47 -2.79 -5.44 -16.62
C LEU A 47 -4.13 -6.17 -16.66
N LEU A 48 -4.39 -6.99 -17.68
CA LEU A 48 -5.62 -7.78 -17.76
C LEU A 48 -5.78 -8.73 -16.59
N ILE A 49 -4.72 -9.49 -16.26
CA ILE A 49 -4.71 -10.42 -15.11
C ILE A 49 -4.89 -9.65 -13.80
N TYR A 50 -4.21 -8.50 -13.64
CA TYR A 50 -4.34 -7.65 -12.47
C TYR A 50 -5.79 -7.19 -12.26
N ILE A 51 -6.48 -6.73 -13.33
CA ILE A 51 -7.88 -6.32 -13.26
C ILE A 51 -8.78 -7.48 -12.84
N ILE A 52 -8.58 -8.69 -13.40
CA ILE A 52 -9.35 -9.88 -13.03
C ILE A 52 -9.15 -10.19 -11.54
N LEU A 53 -7.92 -10.11 -11.04
CA LEU A 53 -7.61 -10.33 -9.62
C LEU A 53 -8.18 -9.23 -8.72
N ALA A 54 -8.21 -7.97 -9.15
CA ALA A 54 -8.87 -6.91 -8.42
C ALA A 54 -10.35 -7.19 -8.22
N LEU A 55 -11.04 -7.57 -9.33
CA LEU A 55 -12.48 -7.86 -9.35
C LEU A 55 -12.88 -9.12 -8.56
N THR A 56 -11.95 -10.00 -8.26
CA THR A 56 -12.18 -11.29 -7.58
C THR A 56 -11.51 -11.36 -6.22
N PHE A 57 -10.21 -11.50 -6.18
CA PHE A 57 -9.43 -11.64 -4.96
C PHE A 57 -9.44 -10.36 -4.12
N GLY A 58 -9.13 -9.21 -4.73
CA GLY A 58 -9.09 -7.91 -4.07
C GLY A 58 -10.45 -7.56 -3.45
N TYR A 59 -11.51 -7.61 -4.28
CA TYR A 59 -12.88 -7.41 -3.81
C TYR A 59 -13.23 -8.28 -2.60
N THR A 60 -12.89 -9.57 -2.66
CA THR A 60 -13.23 -10.52 -1.61
C THR A 60 -12.56 -10.19 -0.28
N MET A 61 -11.28 -9.88 -0.32
CA MET A 61 -10.51 -9.58 0.89
C MET A 61 -10.92 -8.24 1.51
N ILE A 62 -11.10 -7.17 0.71
CA ILE A 62 -11.60 -5.87 1.20
C ILE A 62 -12.97 -6.06 1.86
N MET A 63 -13.86 -6.82 1.22
CA MET A 63 -15.19 -7.10 1.75
C MET A 63 -15.13 -7.84 3.09
N ALA A 64 -14.30 -8.87 3.19
CA ALA A 64 -14.14 -9.68 4.40
C ALA A 64 -13.61 -8.85 5.58
N GLU A 65 -12.50 -8.14 5.38
CA GLU A 65 -11.86 -7.36 6.44
C GLU A 65 -12.71 -6.16 6.88
N THR A 66 -13.29 -5.42 5.93
CA THR A 66 -14.19 -4.29 6.23
C THR A 66 -15.43 -4.77 7.00
N SER A 67 -16.01 -5.92 6.64
CA SER A 67 -17.16 -6.50 7.35
C SER A 67 -16.80 -6.88 8.77
N LEU A 68 -15.64 -7.54 8.99
CA LEU A 68 -15.15 -7.88 10.33
C LEU A 68 -15.01 -6.63 11.21
N GLY A 69 -14.39 -5.58 10.67
CA GLY A 69 -14.23 -4.31 11.38
C GLY A 69 -15.58 -3.66 11.71
N ARG A 70 -16.50 -3.57 10.74
CA ARG A 70 -17.82 -2.93 10.95
C ARG A 70 -18.70 -3.70 11.93
N MET A 71 -18.69 -5.04 11.88
CA MET A 71 -19.42 -5.89 12.82
C MET A 71 -18.98 -5.71 14.26
N THR A 72 -17.66 -5.70 14.47
CA THR A 72 -17.09 -5.77 15.81
C THR A 72 -16.81 -4.41 16.44
N LYS A 73 -16.62 -3.37 15.62
CA LYS A 73 -16.23 -2.03 16.06
C LYS A 73 -14.91 -2.01 16.85
N LYS A 74 -14.00 -2.93 16.52
CA LYS A 74 -12.71 -3.09 17.20
C LYS A 74 -11.56 -3.12 16.19
N SER A 75 -10.35 -2.93 16.72
CA SER A 75 -9.08 -3.17 16.02
C SER A 75 -8.91 -4.67 15.71
N PRO A 76 -7.90 -5.06 14.89
CA PRO A 76 -7.75 -6.45 14.45
C PRO A 76 -7.80 -7.48 15.56
N VAL A 77 -7.04 -7.30 16.65
CA VAL A 77 -7.01 -8.26 17.77
C VAL A 77 -8.39 -8.43 18.38
N GLY A 78 -9.03 -7.31 18.74
CA GLY A 78 -10.37 -7.33 19.33
C GLY A 78 -11.44 -7.84 18.36
N ALA A 79 -11.30 -7.59 17.04
CA ALA A 79 -12.21 -8.08 16.02
C ALA A 79 -12.20 -9.61 15.95
N PHE A 80 -11.02 -10.22 15.87
CA PHE A 80 -10.88 -11.68 15.89
C PHE A 80 -11.34 -12.29 17.24
N ALA A 81 -10.98 -11.71 18.37
CA ALA A 81 -11.36 -12.20 19.69
C ALA A 81 -12.88 -12.14 19.94
N SER A 82 -13.63 -11.34 19.19
CA SER A 82 -15.10 -11.21 19.34
C SER A 82 -15.88 -12.47 18.96
N PHE A 83 -15.29 -13.40 18.21
CA PHE A 83 -15.93 -14.64 17.76
C PHE A 83 -15.38 -15.90 18.45
N GLY A 84 -14.61 -15.76 19.50
CA GLY A 84 -14.06 -16.85 20.31
C GLY A 84 -12.54 -16.75 20.49
N LYS A 85 -12.03 -17.50 21.47
CA LYS A 85 -10.59 -17.54 21.81
C LYS A 85 -9.93 -18.81 21.25
N SER A 86 -10.09 -19.09 19.97
CA SER A 86 -9.35 -20.16 19.32
C SER A 86 -7.90 -19.73 19.00
N HIS A 87 -7.00 -20.70 18.81
CA HIS A 87 -5.64 -20.41 18.36
C HIS A 87 -5.61 -19.60 17.05
N LEU A 88 -6.54 -19.90 16.13
CA LEU A 88 -6.68 -19.17 14.87
C LEU A 88 -7.13 -17.73 15.08
N SER A 89 -8.06 -17.48 16.02
CA SER A 89 -8.49 -16.12 16.37
C SER A 89 -7.33 -15.32 16.96
N CYS A 90 -6.59 -15.92 17.88
CA CYS A 90 -5.43 -15.26 18.49
C CYS A 90 -4.35 -14.95 17.45
N LEU A 91 -3.92 -15.95 16.67
CA LEU A 91 -2.89 -15.77 15.64
C LEU A 91 -3.31 -14.75 14.58
N GLY A 92 -4.53 -14.89 14.02
CA GLY A 92 -5.02 -14.00 12.97
C GLY A 92 -5.14 -12.54 13.45
N GLY A 93 -5.63 -12.31 14.67
CA GLY A 93 -5.75 -10.99 15.25
C GLY A 93 -4.40 -10.30 15.46
N TRP A 94 -3.47 -10.98 16.13
CA TRP A 94 -2.15 -10.42 16.44
C TRP A 94 -1.28 -10.24 15.22
N ILE A 95 -1.29 -11.15 14.25
CA ILE A 95 -0.49 -11.01 13.04
C ILE A 95 -0.93 -9.78 12.23
N ASN A 96 -2.24 -9.58 12.05
CA ASN A 96 -2.80 -8.39 11.40
C ASN A 96 -2.47 -7.09 12.17
N ALA A 97 -2.32 -7.14 13.48
CA ALA A 97 -1.99 -5.99 14.31
C ALA A 97 -0.50 -5.64 14.31
N ILE A 98 0.39 -6.64 14.25
CA ILE A 98 1.85 -6.46 14.30
C ILE A 98 2.39 -5.97 12.95
N ILE A 99 1.82 -6.43 11.84
CA ILE A 99 2.25 -6.05 10.49
C ILE A 99 2.38 -4.52 10.32
N PRO A 100 1.37 -3.69 10.58
CA PRO A 100 1.49 -2.25 10.40
C PRO A 100 2.51 -1.62 11.36
N VAL A 101 2.70 -2.16 12.56
CA VAL A 101 3.73 -1.70 13.52
C VAL A 101 5.13 -1.88 12.96
N LEU A 102 5.37 -2.95 12.18
CA LEU A 102 6.66 -3.22 11.55
C LEU A 102 6.84 -2.51 10.20
N ILE A 103 5.75 -2.29 9.44
CA ILE A 103 5.83 -1.62 8.13
C ILE A 103 6.07 -0.12 8.30
N VAL A 104 5.33 0.56 9.19
CA VAL A 104 5.38 2.02 9.35
C VAL A 104 6.81 2.56 9.51
N PRO A 105 7.71 1.95 10.31
CA PRO A 105 9.08 2.42 10.46
C PRO A 105 9.84 2.54 9.15
N TYR A 106 10.00 1.44 8.41
CA TYR A 106 10.79 1.45 7.17
C TYR A 106 10.06 2.17 6.01
N TYR A 107 8.73 2.13 5.97
CA TYR A 107 7.93 2.85 5.00
C TYR A 107 8.10 4.37 5.14
N SER A 108 8.22 4.86 6.38
CA SER A 108 8.46 6.28 6.65
C SER A 108 9.86 6.73 6.23
N VAL A 109 10.86 5.84 6.23
CA VAL A 109 12.19 6.13 5.66
C VAL A 109 12.07 6.41 4.16
N ILE A 110 11.35 5.55 3.43
CA ILE A 110 11.13 5.76 2.00
C ILE A 110 10.32 7.06 1.75
N GLY A 111 9.33 7.34 2.60
CA GLY A 111 8.61 8.62 2.60
C GLY A 111 9.54 9.83 2.79
N GLY A 112 10.55 9.71 3.63
CA GLY A 112 11.63 10.69 3.81
C GLY A 112 12.46 10.89 2.55
N TRP A 113 12.79 9.81 1.81
CA TRP A 113 13.48 9.92 0.52
C TRP A 113 12.65 10.67 -0.52
N VAL A 114 11.33 10.42 -0.57
CA VAL A 114 10.40 11.17 -1.45
C VAL A 114 10.40 12.65 -1.09
N LEU A 115 10.37 12.98 0.20
CA LEU A 115 10.42 14.37 0.68
C LEU A 115 11.72 15.06 0.25
N LYS A 116 12.86 14.38 0.37
CA LYS A 116 14.17 14.90 -0.10
C LYS A 116 14.12 15.26 -1.57
N TYR A 117 13.66 14.33 -2.43
CA TYR A 117 13.58 14.56 -3.87
C TYR A 117 12.61 15.69 -4.22
N LEU A 118 11.45 15.79 -3.56
CA LEU A 118 10.54 16.92 -3.76
C LEU A 118 11.23 18.25 -3.46
N VAL A 119 11.95 18.35 -2.34
CA VAL A 119 12.67 19.56 -1.96
C VAL A 119 13.74 19.92 -3.00
N GLU A 120 14.49 18.95 -3.51
CA GLU A 120 15.51 19.20 -4.54
C GLU A 120 14.88 19.70 -5.85
N TYR A 121 13.78 19.09 -6.30
CA TYR A 121 13.07 19.56 -7.50
C TYR A 121 12.50 20.98 -7.33
N VAL A 122 11.93 21.30 -6.15
CA VAL A 122 11.44 22.66 -5.84
C VAL A 122 12.59 23.68 -5.83
N ARG A 123 13.81 23.28 -5.43
CA ARG A 123 15.01 24.11 -5.50
C ARG A 123 15.61 24.25 -6.91
N GLY A 124 15.06 23.56 -7.89
CA GLY A 124 15.56 23.56 -9.26
C GLY A 124 16.74 22.62 -9.53
N HIS A 125 17.06 21.70 -8.62
CA HIS A 125 18.17 20.76 -8.72
C HIS A 125 17.83 19.50 -9.52
N ALA A 126 17.02 19.60 -10.57
CA ALA A 126 16.60 18.45 -11.39
C ALA A 126 17.78 17.71 -12.04
N GLN A 127 18.82 18.44 -12.51
CA GLN A 127 20.00 17.81 -13.11
C GLN A 127 20.87 17.08 -12.07
N PRO A 128 21.24 17.68 -10.93
CA PRO A 128 21.99 16.98 -9.87
C PRO A 128 21.34 15.67 -9.40
N VAL A 129 20.02 15.64 -9.20
CA VAL A 129 19.33 14.42 -8.72
C VAL A 129 19.25 13.31 -9.78
N ALA A 130 19.50 13.65 -11.06
CA ALA A 130 19.55 12.70 -12.18
C ALA A 130 20.94 12.11 -12.39
N GLU A 131 21.96 12.62 -11.72
CA GLU A 131 23.35 12.12 -11.84
C GLU A 131 23.50 10.71 -11.25
N ASP A 132 24.38 9.92 -11.87
CA ASP A 132 24.72 8.60 -11.36
C ASP A 132 25.35 8.70 -9.96
N GLY A 133 24.85 7.87 -9.04
CA GLY A 133 25.36 7.85 -7.67
C GLY A 133 24.68 8.84 -6.71
N TYR A 134 23.90 9.82 -7.18
CA TYR A 134 23.22 10.76 -6.29
C TYR A 134 22.36 10.06 -5.22
N PHE A 135 21.51 9.11 -5.64
CA PHE A 135 20.66 8.35 -4.70
C PHE A 135 21.51 7.54 -3.73
N SER A 136 22.53 6.84 -4.21
CA SER A 136 23.41 6.04 -3.34
C SER A 136 24.18 6.90 -2.34
N ALA A 137 24.65 8.06 -2.76
CA ALA A 137 25.33 9.02 -1.86
C ALA A 137 24.35 9.53 -0.78
N PHE A 138 23.11 9.88 -1.19
CA PHE A 138 22.08 10.35 -0.25
C PHE A 138 21.71 9.29 0.79
N ILE A 139 21.41 8.04 0.39
CA ILE A 139 21.01 6.99 1.36
C ILE A 139 22.17 6.54 2.26
N SER A 140 23.42 6.78 1.85
CA SER A 140 24.61 6.51 2.67
C SER A 140 24.91 7.64 3.66
N ASP A 141 24.39 8.86 3.43
CA ASP A 141 24.46 9.98 4.38
C ASP A 141 23.42 9.80 5.49
N GLY A 142 23.84 9.18 6.59
CA GLY A 142 22.98 8.88 7.72
C GLY A 142 22.30 10.12 8.33
N PHE A 143 22.91 11.30 8.30
CA PHE A 143 22.34 12.52 8.85
C PHE A 143 21.20 13.06 7.97
N SER A 144 21.41 13.16 6.67
CA SER A 144 20.39 13.66 5.73
C SER A 144 19.19 12.72 5.64
N THR A 145 19.41 11.41 5.61
CA THR A 145 18.34 10.43 5.58
C THR A 145 17.51 10.44 6.85
N GLU A 146 18.17 10.51 8.01
CA GLU A 146 17.51 10.54 9.31
C GLU A 146 16.62 11.77 9.48
N ILE A 147 17.09 12.96 9.11
CA ILE A 147 16.30 14.19 9.16
C ILE A 147 15.04 14.06 8.29
N CYS A 148 15.18 13.62 7.04
CA CYS A 148 14.04 13.47 6.13
C CYS A 148 13.03 12.44 6.66
N PHE A 149 13.51 11.31 7.18
CA PHE A 149 12.70 10.29 7.83
C PHE A 149 11.93 10.85 9.04
N VAL A 150 12.60 11.54 9.94
CA VAL A 150 11.98 12.13 11.14
C VAL A 150 10.92 13.16 10.76
N ILE A 151 11.19 14.05 9.78
CA ILE A 151 10.21 15.04 9.32
C ILE A 151 8.95 14.34 8.77
N PHE A 152 9.11 13.33 7.91
CA PHE A 152 7.99 12.57 7.38
C PHE A 152 7.19 11.88 8.49
N SER A 153 7.88 11.26 9.45
CA SER A 153 7.28 10.60 10.61
C SER A 153 6.48 11.56 11.48
N VAL A 154 7.03 12.75 11.76
CA VAL A 154 6.35 13.80 12.55
C VAL A 154 5.09 14.28 11.85
N ILE A 155 5.11 14.47 10.52
CA ILE A 155 3.93 14.86 9.75
C ILE A 155 2.84 13.77 9.88
N THR A 156 3.19 12.50 9.71
CA THR A 156 2.27 11.38 9.86
C THR A 156 1.66 11.33 11.27
N LEU A 157 2.49 11.40 12.30
CA LEU A 157 2.05 11.37 13.71
C LEU A 157 1.17 12.57 14.10
N ALA A 158 1.46 13.75 13.58
CA ALA A 158 0.64 14.95 13.81
C ALA A 158 -0.79 14.78 13.25
N ILE A 159 -0.92 14.17 12.06
CA ILE A 159 -2.21 13.89 11.45
C ILE A 159 -2.98 12.84 12.26
N ILE A 160 -2.31 11.79 12.72
CA ILE A 160 -2.89 10.75 13.57
C ILE A 160 -3.36 11.34 14.91
N TYR A 161 -2.54 12.20 15.51
CA TYR A 161 -2.88 12.87 16.77
C TYR A 161 -4.15 13.72 16.67
N ALA A 162 -4.41 14.34 15.51
CA ALA A 162 -5.63 15.12 15.24
C ALA A 162 -6.91 14.26 15.16
N GLY A 163 -6.79 12.94 15.10
CA GLY A 163 -7.91 11.98 15.15
C GLY A 163 -8.46 11.57 13.80
N VAL A 164 -9.44 10.66 13.82
CA VAL A 164 -9.97 10.02 12.60
C VAL A 164 -10.66 11.03 11.69
N ARG A 165 -11.58 11.82 12.21
CA ARG A 165 -12.40 12.74 11.39
C ARG A 165 -11.67 14.01 10.99
N ASN A 166 -10.98 14.64 11.93
CA ASN A 166 -10.32 15.95 11.71
C ASN A 166 -8.91 15.81 11.12
N GLY A 167 -8.23 14.70 11.38
CA GLY A 167 -6.92 14.37 10.83
C GLY A 167 -7.08 13.49 9.58
N ILE A 168 -7.26 12.19 9.76
CA ILE A 168 -7.19 11.18 8.70
C ILE A 168 -8.16 11.49 7.55
N GLU A 169 -9.45 11.59 7.83
CA GLU A 169 -10.48 11.78 6.80
C GLU A 169 -10.30 13.09 6.04
N ARG A 170 -10.05 14.19 6.76
CA ARG A 170 -9.89 15.51 6.15
C ARG A 170 -8.66 15.58 5.25
N VAL A 171 -7.55 15.05 5.74
CA VAL A 171 -6.28 15.03 5.01
C VAL A 171 -6.35 14.09 3.80
N SER A 172 -6.93 12.88 3.96
CA SER A 172 -7.11 11.94 2.86
C SER A 172 -7.99 12.53 1.76
N LYS A 173 -9.10 13.21 2.10
CA LYS A 173 -9.95 13.88 1.10
C LYS A 173 -9.18 14.91 0.28
N PHE A 174 -8.37 15.74 0.93
CA PHE A 174 -7.57 16.77 0.27
C PHE A 174 -6.47 16.15 -0.61
N MET A 175 -5.66 15.25 -0.02
CA MET A 175 -4.53 14.64 -0.73
C MET A 175 -4.96 13.78 -1.90
N MET A 176 -6.00 12.93 -1.73
CA MET A 176 -6.47 12.06 -2.81
C MET A 176 -7.05 12.83 -3.99
N THR A 177 -7.75 13.94 -3.74
CA THR A 177 -8.25 14.79 -4.83
C THR A 177 -7.11 15.38 -5.65
N ILE A 178 -6.08 15.93 -5.00
CA ILE A 178 -4.91 16.48 -5.70
C ILE A 178 -4.12 15.38 -6.41
N LEU A 179 -3.93 14.21 -5.77
CA LEU A 179 -3.23 13.06 -6.33
C LEU A 179 -3.88 12.64 -7.67
N VAL A 180 -5.20 12.52 -7.73
CA VAL A 180 -5.93 12.19 -8.96
C VAL A 180 -5.68 13.24 -10.04
N VAL A 181 -5.78 14.52 -9.72
CA VAL A 181 -5.54 15.61 -10.68
C VAL A 181 -4.10 15.57 -11.21
N LEU A 182 -3.12 15.44 -10.33
CA LEU A 182 -1.71 15.34 -10.70
C LEU A 182 -1.44 14.10 -11.56
N SER A 183 -2.03 12.94 -11.23
CA SER A 183 -1.84 11.72 -12.01
C SER A 183 -2.37 11.86 -13.44
N VAL A 184 -3.52 12.52 -13.64
CA VAL A 184 -4.07 12.81 -14.96
C VAL A 184 -3.13 13.73 -15.76
N ILE A 185 -2.67 14.83 -15.16
CA ILE A 185 -1.79 15.80 -15.81
C ILE A 185 -0.48 15.14 -16.24
N ILE A 186 0.17 14.38 -15.33
CA ILE A 186 1.44 13.72 -15.64
C ILE A 186 1.26 12.62 -16.67
N ALA A 187 0.17 11.84 -16.62
CA ALA A 187 -0.11 10.81 -17.63
C ALA A 187 -0.31 11.43 -19.01
N ILE A 188 -1.09 12.51 -19.14
CA ILE A 188 -1.25 13.23 -20.41
C ILE A 188 0.11 13.72 -20.91
N TYR A 189 0.91 14.33 -20.05
CA TYR A 189 2.27 14.76 -20.41
C TYR A 189 3.12 13.58 -20.90
N SER A 190 3.12 12.45 -20.20
CA SER A 190 3.91 11.28 -20.55
C SER A 190 3.51 10.69 -21.92
N VAL A 191 2.21 10.45 -22.15
CA VAL A 191 1.72 9.82 -23.37
C VAL A 191 1.87 10.70 -24.62
N THR A 192 2.03 12.01 -24.45
CA THR A 192 2.23 12.98 -25.55
C THR A 192 3.69 13.14 -25.96
N ARG A 193 4.63 12.44 -25.32
CA ARG A 193 6.05 12.52 -25.69
C ARG A 193 6.33 11.77 -26.99
N PRO A 194 7.25 12.27 -27.82
CA PRO A 194 7.73 11.54 -29.01
C PRO A 194 8.25 10.14 -28.59
N GLY A 195 7.79 9.10 -29.29
CA GLY A 195 8.15 7.70 -28.94
C GLY A 195 7.31 7.04 -27.85
N ALA A 196 6.48 7.79 -27.09
CA ALA A 196 5.67 7.25 -26.00
C ALA A 196 4.58 6.27 -26.44
N LEU A 197 4.08 6.37 -27.70
CA LEU A 197 2.98 5.54 -28.21
C LEU A 197 3.29 4.05 -28.16
N ALA A 198 4.55 3.65 -28.35
CA ALA A 198 4.98 2.26 -28.23
C ALA A 198 4.75 1.74 -26.80
N GLY A 199 5.11 2.53 -25.79
CA GLY A 199 4.88 2.22 -24.38
C GLY A 199 3.40 2.17 -24.01
N VAL A 200 2.58 3.09 -24.53
CA VAL A 200 1.12 3.06 -24.35
C VAL A 200 0.52 1.77 -24.91
N LYS A 201 0.90 1.42 -26.16
CA LYS A 201 0.44 0.19 -26.81
C LYS A 201 0.89 -1.06 -26.04
N TYR A 202 2.16 -1.11 -25.62
CA TYR A 202 2.70 -2.21 -24.84
C TYR A 202 1.92 -2.42 -23.52
N PHE A 203 1.61 -1.32 -22.82
CA PHE A 203 0.94 -1.37 -21.53
C PHE A 203 -0.56 -1.65 -21.60
N LEU A 204 -1.27 -1.12 -22.59
CA LEU A 204 -2.74 -1.22 -22.64
C LEU A 204 -3.24 -2.39 -23.49
N VAL A 205 -2.47 -2.85 -24.49
CA VAL A 205 -2.93 -3.90 -25.42
C VAL A 205 -2.43 -5.26 -24.93
N PRO A 206 -3.34 -6.17 -24.51
CA PRO A 206 -2.95 -7.52 -24.11
C PRO A 206 -2.33 -8.29 -25.27
N ASN A 207 -1.13 -8.82 -25.08
CA ASN A 207 -0.48 -9.71 -26.02
C ASN A 207 -0.24 -11.07 -25.37
N ILE A 208 -0.96 -12.10 -25.85
CA ILE A 208 -0.89 -13.45 -25.29
C ILE A 208 0.51 -14.06 -25.44
N SER A 209 1.29 -13.65 -26.46
CA SER A 209 2.67 -14.14 -26.62
C SER A 209 3.60 -13.77 -25.46
N ASN A 210 3.25 -12.71 -24.71
CA ASN A 210 3.98 -12.25 -23.53
C ASN A 210 3.50 -12.90 -22.24
N PHE A 211 2.54 -13.83 -22.31
CA PHE A 211 2.02 -14.52 -21.14
C PHE A 211 3.05 -15.51 -20.58
N SER A 212 3.20 -15.48 -19.26
CA SER A 212 3.91 -16.50 -18.50
C SER A 212 3.15 -16.81 -17.20
N TRP A 213 3.39 -17.97 -16.60
CA TRP A 213 2.84 -18.25 -15.26
C TRP A 213 3.36 -17.26 -14.21
N MET A 214 4.57 -16.74 -14.42
CA MET A 214 5.15 -15.73 -13.56
C MET A 214 4.38 -14.39 -13.64
N THR A 215 3.76 -14.06 -14.79
CA THR A 215 2.85 -12.92 -14.93
C THR A 215 1.68 -13.02 -13.95
N VAL A 216 1.10 -14.22 -13.78
CA VAL A 216 0.00 -14.45 -12.82
C VAL A 216 0.49 -14.28 -11.37
N VAL A 217 1.63 -14.89 -11.03
CA VAL A 217 2.21 -14.80 -9.68
C VAL A 217 2.58 -13.35 -9.33
N ALA A 218 3.22 -12.63 -10.26
CA ALA A 218 3.58 -11.23 -10.07
C ALA A 218 2.34 -10.34 -9.92
N ALA A 219 1.29 -10.56 -10.72
CA ALA A 219 0.03 -9.82 -10.62
C ALA A 219 -0.71 -10.11 -9.30
N MET A 220 -0.70 -11.37 -8.81
CA MET A 220 -1.23 -11.73 -7.48
C MET A 220 -0.49 -10.99 -6.37
N GLY A 221 0.85 -11.05 -6.39
CA GLY A 221 1.67 -10.36 -5.39
C GLY A 221 1.48 -8.84 -5.40
N GLN A 222 1.36 -8.24 -6.59
CA GLN A 222 1.09 -6.81 -6.73
C GLN A 222 -0.31 -6.45 -6.19
N MET A 223 -1.33 -7.21 -6.54
CA MET A 223 -2.71 -6.98 -6.06
C MET A 223 -2.79 -7.05 -4.54
N PHE A 224 -2.13 -8.03 -3.97
CA PHE A 224 -2.09 -8.27 -2.53
C PHE A 224 -1.48 -7.07 -1.77
N TYR A 225 -0.36 -6.56 -2.29
CA TYR A 225 0.34 -5.41 -1.72
C TYR A 225 -0.43 -4.10 -1.93
N SER A 226 -0.95 -3.87 -3.16
CA SER A 226 -1.61 -2.62 -3.55
C SER A 226 -2.86 -2.33 -2.72
N LEU A 227 -3.73 -3.30 -2.50
CA LEU A 227 -5.00 -3.11 -1.80
C LEU A 227 -4.89 -3.08 -0.26
N SER A 228 -3.67 -3.06 0.29
CA SER A 228 -3.44 -3.06 1.74
C SER A 228 -4.16 -4.20 2.49
N ILE A 229 -4.24 -5.37 1.86
CA ILE A 229 -4.90 -6.57 2.38
C ILE A 229 -4.01 -7.21 3.46
N ALA A 230 -4.65 -7.76 4.49
CA ALA A 230 -4.00 -8.46 5.61
C ALA A 230 -2.97 -7.61 6.40
N MET A 231 -3.20 -6.30 6.45
CA MET A 231 -2.42 -5.34 7.24
C MET A 231 -3.23 -4.77 8.42
N GLY A 232 -4.40 -5.31 8.71
CA GLY A 232 -5.30 -4.80 9.75
C GLY A 232 -5.95 -3.43 9.44
N ILE A 233 -5.54 -2.75 8.38
CA ILE A 233 -6.04 -1.41 8.00
C ILE A 233 -7.52 -1.44 7.68
N LEU A 234 -7.96 -2.37 6.83
CA LEU A 234 -9.36 -2.47 6.40
C LEU A 234 -10.28 -2.91 7.53
N ILE A 235 -9.79 -3.71 8.48
CA ILE A 235 -10.51 -4.05 9.72
C ILE A 235 -10.66 -2.79 10.57
N THR A 236 -9.58 -2.06 10.79
CA THR A 236 -9.59 -0.81 11.57
C THR A 236 -10.51 0.24 10.96
N PHE A 237 -10.39 0.51 9.66
CA PHE A 237 -11.25 1.48 8.97
C PHE A 237 -12.71 1.01 8.88
N GLY A 238 -12.93 -0.30 8.70
CA GLY A 238 -14.26 -0.91 8.81
C GLY A 238 -14.89 -0.66 10.19
N SER A 239 -14.09 -0.69 11.27
CA SER A 239 -14.58 -0.39 12.61
C SER A 239 -15.09 1.05 12.78
N TYR A 240 -14.62 1.98 11.95
CA TYR A 240 -15.06 3.38 11.92
C TYR A 240 -16.22 3.62 10.94
N MET A 241 -16.57 2.62 10.11
CA MET A 241 -17.69 2.73 9.16
C MET A 241 -19.03 2.74 9.90
N LYS A 242 -19.91 3.65 9.50
CA LYS A 242 -21.29 3.67 10.01
C LYS A 242 -22.10 2.49 9.50
N LYS A 243 -23.09 2.03 10.27
CA LYS A 243 -23.95 0.90 9.89
C LYS A 243 -24.77 1.16 8.62
N GLU A 244 -25.16 2.40 8.39
CA GLU A 244 -25.97 2.84 7.23
C GLU A 244 -25.13 2.89 5.93
N THR A 245 -23.79 2.84 6.03
CA THR A 245 -22.91 2.88 4.86
C THR A 245 -22.84 1.50 4.21
N SER A 246 -23.17 1.38 2.92
CA SER A 246 -23.06 0.12 2.19
C SER A 246 -21.60 -0.35 2.08
N ILE A 247 -21.32 -1.56 2.56
CA ILE A 247 -19.98 -2.18 2.44
C ILE A 247 -19.67 -2.47 0.97
N GLU A 248 -20.62 -3.08 0.24
CA GLU A 248 -20.38 -3.48 -1.16
C GLU A 248 -20.06 -2.30 -2.06
N GLU A 249 -20.84 -1.22 -1.96
CA GLU A 249 -20.55 -0.03 -2.76
C GLU A 249 -19.24 0.65 -2.36
N SER A 250 -18.92 0.64 -1.08
CA SER A 250 -17.67 1.21 -0.58
C SER A 250 -16.46 0.39 -1.05
N THR A 251 -16.54 -0.93 -0.95
CA THR A 251 -15.52 -1.87 -1.46
C THR A 251 -15.29 -1.69 -2.95
N LYS A 252 -16.39 -1.64 -3.75
CA LYS A 252 -16.30 -1.38 -5.19
C LYS A 252 -15.60 -0.05 -5.51
N ASN A 253 -15.89 0.99 -4.75
CA ASN A 253 -15.28 2.29 -4.97
C ASN A 253 -13.78 2.28 -4.63
N VAL A 254 -13.36 1.61 -3.54
CA VAL A 254 -11.94 1.44 -3.20
C VAL A 254 -11.21 0.65 -4.29
N GLU A 255 -11.78 -0.46 -4.75
CA GLU A 255 -11.27 -1.30 -5.84
C GLU A 255 -11.07 -0.49 -7.13
N ILE A 256 -12.08 0.28 -7.54
CA ILE A 256 -12.01 1.14 -8.74
C ILE A 256 -10.94 2.22 -8.58
N PHE A 257 -10.87 2.86 -7.42
CA PHE A 257 -9.90 3.92 -7.16
C PHE A 257 -8.46 3.40 -7.24
N ASP A 258 -8.17 2.30 -6.55
CA ASP A 258 -6.84 1.68 -6.56
C ASP A 258 -6.43 1.26 -7.98
N THR A 259 -7.30 0.52 -8.67
CA THR A 259 -7.04 0.05 -10.03
C THR A 259 -6.85 1.22 -11.02
N ALA A 260 -7.68 2.26 -10.91
CA ALA A 260 -7.55 3.44 -11.77
C ALA A 260 -6.22 4.15 -11.56
N ILE A 261 -5.79 4.34 -10.31
CA ILE A 261 -4.48 4.96 -10.02
C ILE A 261 -3.32 4.07 -10.44
N ALA A 262 -3.42 2.74 -10.29
CA ALA A 262 -2.40 1.83 -10.82
C ALA A 262 -2.26 1.94 -12.34
N ILE A 263 -3.38 2.01 -13.08
CA ILE A 263 -3.38 2.24 -14.53
C ILE A 263 -2.79 3.62 -14.86
N MET A 264 -3.17 4.66 -14.14
CA MET A 264 -2.61 6.00 -14.33
C MET A 264 -1.10 6.02 -14.07
N ALA A 265 -0.61 5.34 -13.04
CA ALA A 265 0.81 5.20 -12.75
C ALA A 265 1.55 4.47 -13.89
N GLY A 266 0.97 3.42 -14.44
CA GLY A 266 1.47 2.75 -15.64
C GLY A 266 1.58 3.71 -16.81
N LEU A 267 0.55 4.53 -17.06
CA LEU A 267 0.54 5.55 -18.13
C LEU A 267 1.48 6.74 -17.87
N MET A 268 1.75 7.07 -16.61
CA MET A 268 2.74 8.10 -16.26
C MET A 268 4.17 7.64 -16.53
N ILE A 269 4.47 6.37 -16.25
CA ILE A 269 5.86 5.89 -16.15
C ILE A 269 6.28 5.12 -17.42
N ILE A 270 5.51 4.11 -17.83
CA ILE A 270 5.92 3.23 -18.94
C ILE A 270 6.12 4.01 -20.26
N PRO A 271 5.18 4.86 -20.70
CA PRO A 271 5.38 5.62 -21.95
C PRO A 271 6.56 6.58 -21.87
N ALA A 272 6.79 7.23 -20.70
CA ALA A 272 7.93 8.14 -20.53
C ALA A 272 9.28 7.41 -20.62
N VAL A 273 9.38 6.24 -19.96
CA VAL A 273 10.60 5.42 -20.02
C VAL A 273 10.83 4.85 -21.41
N PHE A 274 9.79 4.38 -22.11
CA PHE A 274 9.89 3.93 -23.51
C PHE A 274 10.35 5.05 -24.45
N ALA A 275 9.83 6.26 -24.27
CA ALA A 275 10.28 7.42 -25.04
C ALA A 275 11.77 7.75 -24.80
N PHE A 276 12.24 7.58 -23.56
CA PHE A 276 13.63 7.81 -23.16
C PHE A 276 14.57 6.70 -23.62
N SER A 277 14.17 5.42 -23.52
CA SER A 277 15.01 4.25 -23.79
C SER A 277 14.97 3.75 -25.24
N GLY A 278 14.18 4.39 -26.12
CA GLY A 278 13.97 3.89 -27.46
C GLY A 278 13.12 2.63 -27.55
N GLY A 279 12.33 2.33 -26.51
CA GLY A 279 11.36 1.23 -26.49
C GLY A 279 11.80 -0.03 -25.74
N ASP A 280 12.89 0.04 -24.97
CA ASP A 280 13.38 -1.09 -24.18
C ASP A 280 12.68 -1.15 -22.80
N PRO A 281 11.84 -2.19 -22.52
CA PRO A 281 11.18 -2.36 -21.24
C PRO A 281 12.14 -2.70 -20.09
N ASP A 282 13.32 -3.27 -20.37
CA ASP A 282 14.29 -3.68 -19.35
C ASP A 282 15.02 -2.50 -18.68
N THR A 283 14.84 -1.28 -19.21
CA THR A 283 15.32 -0.05 -18.57
C THR A 283 14.52 0.34 -17.34
N LEU A 284 13.31 -0.22 -17.13
CA LEU A 284 12.56 -0.05 -15.87
C LEU A 284 13.19 -0.90 -14.76
N GLN A 285 13.94 -0.24 -13.90
CA GLN A 285 14.56 -0.89 -12.75
C GLN A 285 13.55 -1.24 -11.66
N ALA A 286 13.85 -2.26 -10.85
CA ALA A 286 13.00 -2.68 -9.76
C ALA A 286 13.08 -1.75 -8.54
N GLY A 287 11.99 -1.65 -7.81
CA GLY A 287 11.94 -1.02 -6.49
C GLY A 287 12.29 0.47 -6.48
N PRO A 288 13.01 0.95 -5.43
CA PRO A 288 13.37 2.34 -5.28
C PRO A 288 14.18 2.91 -6.45
N ALA A 289 14.98 2.07 -7.14
CA ALA A 289 15.79 2.52 -8.27
C ALA A 289 14.96 3.10 -9.42
N LEU A 290 13.76 2.57 -9.68
CA LEU A 290 12.87 3.17 -10.67
C LEU A 290 12.55 4.63 -10.32
N MET A 291 12.14 4.88 -9.08
CA MET A 291 11.67 6.19 -8.66
C MET A 291 12.80 7.20 -8.44
N PHE A 292 13.92 6.76 -7.87
CA PHE A 292 14.98 7.67 -7.40
C PHE A 292 16.20 7.73 -8.34
N ILE A 293 16.27 6.85 -9.36
CA ILE A 293 17.35 6.87 -10.35
C ILE A 293 16.77 7.04 -11.76
N THR A 294 15.90 6.12 -12.21
CA THR A 294 15.41 6.12 -13.60
C THR A 294 14.51 7.32 -13.90
N ILE A 295 13.50 7.57 -13.09
CA ILE A 295 12.53 8.67 -13.31
C ILE A 295 13.19 10.06 -13.29
N PRO A 296 14.12 10.40 -12.37
CA PRO A 296 14.87 11.64 -12.46
C PRO A 296 15.63 11.83 -13.78
N LYS A 297 16.29 10.77 -14.30
CA LYS A 297 16.97 10.81 -15.60
C LYS A 297 16.00 11.07 -16.75
N VAL A 298 14.85 10.40 -16.73
CA VAL A 298 13.78 10.61 -17.72
C VAL A 298 13.34 12.08 -17.71
N PHE A 299 13.03 12.63 -16.51
CA PHE A 299 12.61 14.05 -16.41
C PHE A 299 13.71 15.03 -16.80
N ALA A 300 14.98 14.76 -16.46
CA ALA A 300 16.11 15.60 -16.86
C ALA A 300 16.31 15.65 -18.36
N SER A 301 15.91 14.60 -19.10
CA SER A 301 15.96 14.56 -20.56
C SER A 301 14.76 15.22 -21.26
N MET A 302 13.69 15.55 -20.52
CA MET A 302 12.44 16.06 -21.08
C MET A 302 12.31 17.57 -20.91
N GLY A 303 11.68 18.26 -21.88
CA GLY A 303 11.24 19.65 -21.72
C GLY A 303 10.29 19.80 -20.53
N PHE A 304 10.44 20.85 -19.73
CA PHE A 304 9.68 21.08 -18.49
C PHE A 304 9.90 20.01 -17.40
N GLY A 305 10.94 19.19 -17.48
CA GLY A 305 11.19 18.07 -16.59
C GLY A 305 11.25 18.47 -15.09
N THR A 306 11.82 19.63 -14.75
CA THR A 306 11.82 20.13 -13.37
C THR A 306 10.40 20.34 -12.84
N PHE A 307 9.51 20.96 -13.61
CA PHE A 307 8.13 21.19 -13.19
C PHE A 307 7.35 19.86 -13.06
N VAL A 308 7.51 18.96 -14.03
CA VAL A 308 6.89 17.62 -13.97
C VAL A 308 7.43 16.82 -12.80
N GLY A 309 8.72 16.94 -12.49
CA GLY A 309 9.35 16.31 -11.33
C GLY A 309 8.76 16.81 -10.01
N VAL A 310 8.53 18.12 -9.86
CA VAL A 310 7.83 18.68 -8.69
C VAL A 310 6.43 18.05 -8.56
N MET A 311 5.65 18.03 -9.64
CA MET A 311 4.30 17.43 -9.62
C MET A 311 4.35 15.95 -9.29
N PHE A 312 5.30 15.21 -9.86
CA PHE A 312 5.45 13.78 -9.62
C PHE A 312 5.83 13.48 -8.17
N PHE A 313 6.87 14.11 -7.62
CA PHE A 313 7.27 13.85 -6.25
C PHE A 313 6.27 14.38 -5.21
N LEU A 314 5.47 15.41 -5.53
CA LEU A 314 4.34 15.84 -4.73
C LEU A 314 3.22 14.79 -4.72
N LEU A 315 2.89 14.21 -5.87
CA LEU A 315 1.94 13.11 -6.00
C LEU A 315 2.41 11.90 -5.18
N VAL A 316 3.68 11.52 -5.32
CA VAL A 316 4.27 10.39 -4.59
C VAL A 316 4.29 10.64 -3.08
N LEU A 317 4.58 11.89 -2.65
CA LEU A 317 4.54 12.26 -1.24
C LEU A 317 3.12 12.09 -0.66
N PHE A 318 2.09 12.51 -1.40
CA PHE A 318 0.71 12.33 -0.95
C PHE A 318 0.32 10.85 -0.88
N ALA A 319 0.70 10.04 -1.86
CA ALA A 319 0.50 8.59 -1.83
C ALA A 319 1.23 7.94 -0.63
N ALA A 320 2.47 8.34 -0.37
CA ALA A 320 3.23 7.83 0.77
C ALA A 320 2.60 8.24 2.11
N LEU A 321 2.18 9.51 2.26
CA LEU A 321 1.57 10.00 3.50
C LEU A 321 0.22 9.34 3.78
N THR A 322 -0.67 9.20 2.79
CA THR A 322 -1.98 8.58 3.00
C THR A 322 -1.86 7.11 3.44
N SER A 323 -0.93 6.36 2.87
CA SER A 323 -0.65 4.97 3.28
C SER A 323 0.02 4.90 4.65
N SER A 324 1.00 5.78 4.94
CA SER A 324 1.65 5.85 6.26
C SER A 324 0.65 6.19 7.37
N ILE A 325 -0.29 7.12 7.10
CA ILE A 325 -1.38 7.48 8.02
C ILE A 325 -2.26 6.25 8.30
N ALA A 326 -2.63 5.48 7.28
CA ALA A 326 -3.51 4.32 7.44
C ALA A 326 -2.83 3.19 8.24
N LEU A 327 -1.57 2.89 7.94
CA LEU A 327 -0.75 1.94 8.69
C LEU A 327 -0.61 2.35 10.16
N THR A 328 -0.24 3.62 10.40
CA THR A 328 -0.07 4.17 11.76
C THR A 328 -1.37 4.13 12.54
N GLU A 329 -2.52 4.43 11.90
CA GLU A 329 -3.83 4.36 12.53
C GLU A 329 -4.19 2.93 12.95
N SER A 330 -3.88 1.93 12.13
CA SER A 330 -4.09 0.53 12.48
C SER A 330 -3.30 0.14 13.73
N ALA A 331 -2.04 0.56 13.83
CA ALA A 331 -1.20 0.33 15.01
C ALA A 331 -1.74 1.07 16.25
N VAL A 332 -2.03 2.37 16.13
CA VAL A 332 -2.54 3.20 17.23
C VAL A 332 -3.88 2.67 17.74
N SER A 333 -4.80 2.33 16.84
CA SER A 333 -6.10 1.74 17.18
C SER A 333 -5.95 0.43 17.95
N THR A 334 -4.96 -0.40 17.61
CA THR A 334 -4.66 -1.63 18.36
C THR A 334 -4.16 -1.31 19.77
N PHE A 335 -3.25 -0.34 19.94
CA PHE A 335 -2.79 0.08 21.24
C PHE A 335 -3.90 0.71 22.09
N GLU A 336 -4.81 1.49 21.49
CA GLU A 336 -6.00 2.00 22.19
C GLU A 336 -6.87 0.88 22.72
N ASP A 337 -7.16 -0.14 21.91
CA ASP A 337 -8.08 -1.22 22.26
C ASP A 337 -7.45 -2.23 23.26
N GLU A 338 -6.20 -2.65 23.03
CA GLU A 338 -5.57 -3.73 23.82
C GLU A 338 -4.96 -3.22 25.12
N LEU A 339 -4.39 -2.01 25.14
CA LEU A 339 -3.79 -1.42 26.33
C LEU A 339 -4.78 -0.54 27.11
N GLY A 340 -5.96 -0.23 26.55
CA GLY A 340 -6.93 0.69 27.14
C GLY A 340 -6.39 2.12 27.28
N TRP A 341 -5.44 2.51 26.42
CA TRP A 341 -4.80 3.81 26.46
C TRP A 341 -5.57 4.86 25.68
N SER A 342 -5.35 6.13 26.04
CA SER A 342 -5.87 7.23 25.24
C SER A 342 -5.12 7.34 23.92
N ARG A 343 -5.77 7.87 22.88
CA ARG A 343 -5.17 8.12 21.57
C ARG A 343 -3.81 8.81 21.65
N LYS A 344 -3.69 9.83 22.51
CA LYS A 344 -2.43 10.56 22.70
C LYS A 344 -1.29 9.65 23.12
N LYS A 345 -1.51 8.79 24.15
CA LYS A 345 -0.50 7.84 24.63
C LYS A 345 -0.16 6.80 23.59
N SER A 346 -1.17 6.26 22.89
CA SER A 346 -0.98 5.27 21.83
C SER A 346 -0.22 5.84 20.64
N THR A 347 -0.49 7.10 20.24
CA THR A 347 0.26 7.77 19.18
C THR A 347 1.72 8.01 19.57
N VAL A 348 1.99 8.40 20.82
CA VAL A 348 3.37 8.57 21.30
C VAL A 348 4.12 7.25 21.30
N LEU A 349 3.52 6.16 21.79
CA LEU A 349 4.13 4.83 21.75
C LEU A 349 4.44 4.42 20.30
N CYS A 350 3.48 4.58 19.39
CA CYS A 350 3.69 4.29 17.98
C CYS A 350 4.82 5.13 17.39
N GLY A 351 4.92 6.41 17.77
CA GLY A 351 6.01 7.30 17.38
C GLY A 351 7.38 6.82 17.88
N VAL A 352 7.47 6.39 19.14
CA VAL A 352 8.72 5.84 19.69
C VAL A 352 9.15 4.58 18.92
N ILE A 353 8.23 3.66 18.65
CA ILE A 353 8.50 2.45 17.87
C ILE A 353 8.92 2.82 16.44
N MET A 354 8.18 3.75 15.80
CA MET A 354 8.47 4.22 14.45
C MET A 354 9.88 4.79 14.34
N ILE A 355 10.28 5.67 15.26
CA ILE A 355 11.62 6.25 15.26
C ILE A 355 12.67 5.18 15.57
N ALA A 356 12.49 4.36 16.60
CA ALA A 356 13.49 3.36 16.99
C ALA A 356 13.78 2.34 15.87
N LEU A 357 12.74 1.74 15.29
CA LEU A 357 12.92 0.75 14.21
C LEU A 357 13.23 1.41 12.86
N GLY A 358 12.68 2.62 12.62
CA GLY A 358 12.93 3.37 11.40
C GLY A 358 14.36 3.87 11.31
N SER A 359 14.97 4.30 12.41
CA SER A 359 16.40 4.69 12.42
C SER A 359 17.32 3.51 12.07
N LEU A 360 16.99 2.27 12.47
CA LEU A 360 17.74 1.09 12.00
C LEU A 360 17.68 0.97 10.47
N SER A 361 16.50 1.16 9.89
CA SER A 361 16.28 1.10 8.43
C SER A 361 16.93 2.29 7.71
N SER A 362 16.82 3.50 8.28
CA SER A 362 17.39 4.74 7.73
C SER A 362 18.90 4.70 7.69
N LEU A 363 19.53 4.22 8.75
CA LEU A 363 20.98 4.12 8.89
C LEU A 363 21.55 2.85 8.24
N GLY A 364 20.70 1.92 7.81
CA GLY A 364 21.10 0.61 7.27
C GLY A 364 21.92 0.67 5.99
N TYR A 365 21.80 1.73 5.19
CA TYR A 365 22.59 1.91 3.96
C TYR A 365 23.83 2.80 4.16
N GLY A 366 24.02 3.37 5.35
CA GLY A 366 25.11 4.23 5.73
C GLY A 366 25.90 3.69 6.92
N PRO A 367 25.82 4.29 8.11
CA PRO A 367 26.60 3.88 9.30
C PRO A 367 26.41 2.41 9.70
N LEU A 368 25.25 1.82 9.47
CA LEU A 368 24.94 0.43 9.81
C LEU A 368 25.01 -0.53 8.59
N ALA A 369 25.58 -0.11 7.47
CA ALA A 369 25.62 -0.89 6.22
C ALA A 369 26.28 -2.28 6.37
N ASN A 370 27.16 -2.44 7.34
CA ASN A 370 27.84 -3.71 7.65
C ASN A 370 27.01 -4.66 8.50
N VAL A 371 25.89 -4.18 9.10
CA VAL A 371 25.00 -4.99 9.93
C VAL A 371 23.87 -5.52 9.06
N LYS A 372 23.87 -6.82 8.79
CA LYS A 372 22.86 -7.49 7.95
C LYS A 372 22.16 -8.59 8.72
N ILE A 373 20.85 -8.73 8.50
CA ILE A 373 20.03 -9.83 9.03
C ILE A 373 19.71 -10.77 7.86
N ILE A 374 20.14 -12.01 7.95
CA ILE A 374 19.97 -13.01 6.86
C ILE A 374 20.49 -12.48 5.50
N GLY A 375 21.60 -11.73 5.53
CA GLY A 375 22.19 -11.13 4.33
C GLY A 375 21.50 -9.86 3.80
N MET A 376 20.41 -9.41 4.42
CA MET A 376 19.62 -8.24 4.01
C MET A 376 19.94 -7.03 4.90
N GLN A 377 19.83 -5.82 4.35
CA GLN A 377 19.81 -4.58 5.12
C GLN A 377 18.51 -4.52 5.97
N PHE A 378 18.49 -3.68 7.01
CA PHE A 378 17.34 -3.60 7.91
C PHE A 378 16.01 -3.30 7.18
N LEU A 379 15.99 -2.34 6.24
CA LEU A 379 14.82 -2.02 5.46
C LEU A 379 14.32 -3.24 4.66
N ASP A 380 15.23 -3.88 3.93
CA ASP A 380 14.92 -5.05 3.10
C ASP A 380 14.46 -6.24 3.94
N PHE A 381 15.06 -6.42 5.13
CA PHE A 381 14.65 -7.47 6.06
C PHE A 381 13.23 -7.24 6.60
N PHE A 382 12.90 -6.01 7.04
CA PHE A 382 11.55 -5.71 7.52
C PHE A 382 10.52 -5.81 6.40
N ASP A 383 10.86 -5.38 5.18
CA ASP A 383 10.00 -5.54 4.01
C ASP A 383 9.76 -7.03 3.69
N PHE A 384 10.82 -7.83 3.64
CA PHE A 384 10.72 -9.28 3.45
C PHE A 384 9.86 -9.94 4.54
N LEU A 385 10.14 -9.66 5.81
CA LEU A 385 9.43 -10.25 6.94
C LEU A 385 7.93 -9.93 6.88
N THR A 386 7.58 -8.68 6.63
CA THR A 386 6.18 -8.24 6.64
C THR A 386 5.46 -8.64 5.35
N ASN A 387 5.96 -8.26 4.19
CA ASN A 387 5.27 -8.43 2.91
C ASN A 387 5.36 -9.85 2.36
N SER A 388 6.54 -10.49 2.48
CA SER A 388 6.74 -11.83 1.90
C SER A 388 6.29 -12.97 2.82
N VAL A 389 6.29 -12.76 4.15
CA VAL A 389 5.99 -13.82 5.11
C VAL A 389 4.71 -13.54 5.88
N MET A 390 4.67 -12.44 6.66
CA MET A 390 3.58 -12.21 7.61
C MET A 390 2.24 -11.92 6.93
N MET A 391 2.20 -11.08 5.91
CA MET A 391 0.95 -10.72 5.22
C MET A 391 0.26 -11.91 4.56
N PRO A 392 0.93 -12.80 3.79
CA PRO A 392 0.27 -13.99 3.25
C PRO A 392 -0.27 -14.92 4.35
N ILE A 393 0.46 -15.10 5.45
CA ILE A 393 -0.02 -15.88 6.61
C ILE A 393 -1.25 -15.22 7.23
N ALA A 394 -1.25 -13.88 7.40
CA ALA A 394 -2.40 -13.14 7.90
C ALA A 394 -3.63 -13.28 6.98
N ALA A 395 -3.44 -13.26 5.66
CA ALA A 395 -4.51 -13.47 4.69
C ALA A 395 -5.11 -14.86 4.77
N ILE A 396 -4.27 -15.91 4.85
CA ILE A 396 -4.74 -17.28 5.05
C ILE A 396 -5.53 -17.39 6.36
N ALA A 397 -4.99 -16.83 7.45
CA ALA A 397 -5.66 -16.81 8.74
C ALA A 397 -7.01 -16.09 8.67
N THR A 398 -7.08 -14.94 8.00
CA THR A 398 -8.33 -14.18 7.80
C THR A 398 -9.34 -14.96 6.97
N CYS A 399 -8.94 -15.59 5.87
CA CYS A 399 -9.81 -16.43 5.05
C CYS A 399 -10.39 -17.62 5.84
N LEU A 400 -9.53 -18.34 6.57
CA LEU A 400 -9.96 -19.47 7.40
C LEU A 400 -10.86 -19.01 8.55
N PHE A 401 -10.54 -17.88 9.16
CA PHE A 401 -11.33 -17.30 10.23
C PHE A 401 -12.73 -16.89 9.75
N VAL A 402 -12.82 -16.17 8.64
CA VAL A 402 -14.10 -15.74 8.05
C VAL A 402 -14.94 -16.93 7.59
N SER A 403 -14.32 -17.94 6.96
CA SER A 403 -15.05 -19.08 6.41
C SER A 403 -15.49 -20.08 7.47
N ARG A 404 -14.70 -20.31 8.54
CA ARG A 404 -14.92 -21.41 9.51
C ARG A 404 -15.38 -20.96 10.89
N VAL A 405 -14.93 -19.77 11.36
CA VAL A 405 -15.23 -19.28 12.71
C VAL A 405 -16.38 -18.27 12.70
N VAL A 406 -16.25 -17.22 11.90
CA VAL A 406 -17.32 -16.20 11.77
C VAL A 406 -18.52 -16.80 11.07
N GLY A 407 -18.29 -17.51 9.99
CA GLY A 407 -19.29 -18.06 9.09
C GLY A 407 -19.73 -17.03 8.04
N VAL A 408 -19.75 -17.47 6.79
CA VAL A 408 -20.04 -16.62 5.63
C VAL A 408 -21.44 -15.98 5.72
N LYS A 409 -22.39 -16.67 6.36
CA LYS A 409 -23.75 -16.15 6.57
C LYS A 409 -23.77 -14.85 7.38
N ARG A 410 -22.94 -14.74 8.42
CA ARG A 410 -22.83 -13.49 9.22
C ARG A 410 -22.23 -12.34 8.40
N ILE A 411 -21.27 -12.63 7.52
CA ILE A 411 -20.75 -11.62 6.59
C ILE A 411 -21.86 -11.15 5.64
N GLU A 412 -22.66 -12.08 5.11
CA GLU A 412 -23.79 -11.76 4.24
C GLU A 412 -24.83 -10.88 4.95
N GLU A 413 -25.21 -11.25 6.19
CA GLU A 413 -26.13 -10.47 7.03
C GLU A 413 -25.58 -9.05 7.29
N GLU A 414 -24.28 -8.92 7.52
CA GLU A 414 -23.67 -7.61 7.73
C GLU A 414 -23.63 -6.78 6.45
N VAL A 415 -23.30 -7.37 5.30
CA VAL A 415 -23.25 -6.68 4.01
C VAL A 415 -24.64 -6.21 3.57
N THR A 416 -25.67 -7.04 3.79
CA THR A 416 -27.06 -6.74 3.42
C THR A 416 -27.83 -5.95 4.48
N TYR A 417 -27.18 -5.59 5.58
CA TYR A 417 -27.80 -4.80 6.64
C TYR A 417 -28.38 -3.48 6.12
N GLY A 418 -29.62 -3.16 6.54
CA GLY A 418 -30.30 -1.93 6.13
C GLY A 418 -30.77 -1.91 4.66
N GLY A 419 -30.96 -3.08 4.04
CA GLY A 419 -31.42 -3.20 2.63
C GLY A 419 -30.25 -3.14 1.62
N GLY A 420 -29.01 -3.31 2.09
CA GLY A 420 -27.82 -3.42 1.22
C GLY A 420 -27.93 -4.61 0.26
N THR A 421 -27.23 -4.54 -0.86
CA THR A 421 -27.13 -5.63 -1.86
C THR A 421 -25.81 -6.36 -1.73
N PHE A 422 -25.80 -7.65 -2.08
CA PHE A 422 -24.57 -8.44 -2.19
C PHE A 422 -24.48 -9.06 -3.59
N LYS A 423 -24.19 -8.21 -4.58
CA LYS A 423 -24.25 -8.59 -6.01
C LYS A 423 -23.25 -9.66 -6.40
N ARG A 424 -22.00 -9.57 -5.87
CA ARG A 424 -20.93 -10.55 -6.17
C ARG A 424 -20.84 -11.65 -5.12
N ARG A 425 -21.97 -12.02 -4.46
CA ARG A 425 -22.03 -13.04 -3.41
C ARG A 425 -21.38 -14.36 -3.82
N LYS A 426 -21.69 -14.89 -5.00
CA LYS A 426 -21.14 -16.17 -5.48
C LYS A 426 -19.61 -16.12 -5.64
N VAL A 427 -19.10 -15.00 -6.16
CA VAL A 427 -17.64 -14.76 -6.28
C VAL A 427 -17.01 -14.73 -4.90
N PHE A 428 -17.56 -13.96 -3.98
CA PHE A 428 -17.07 -13.86 -2.60
C PHE A 428 -16.99 -15.23 -1.93
N LEU A 429 -18.06 -16.04 -2.00
CA LEU A 429 -18.14 -17.35 -1.38
C LEU A 429 -17.04 -18.30 -1.90
N PHE A 430 -16.92 -18.38 -3.21
CA PHE A 430 -15.94 -19.25 -3.85
C PHE A 430 -14.51 -18.79 -3.57
N MET A 431 -14.26 -17.49 -3.67
CA MET A 431 -12.94 -16.92 -3.45
C MET A 431 -12.48 -17.08 -1.99
N ILE A 432 -13.30 -16.69 -1.00
CA ILE A 432 -12.90 -16.70 0.41
C ILE A 432 -12.66 -18.11 0.95
N GLN A 433 -13.44 -19.10 0.47
CA GLN A 433 -13.34 -20.47 0.94
C GLN A 433 -12.21 -21.27 0.29
N TYR A 434 -11.89 -21.00 -0.97
CA TYR A 434 -10.99 -21.82 -1.77
C TYR A 434 -9.82 -21.04 -2.36
N LEU A 435 -10.07 -20.06 -3.21
CA LEU A 435 -8.99 -19.44 -4.00
C LEU A 435 -8.14 -18.44 -3.22
N CYS A 436 -8.73 -17.61 -2.35
CA CYS A 436 -7.94 -16.64 -1.59
C CYS A 436 -6.86 -17.28 -0.71
N PRO A 437 -7.14 -18.35 0.09
CA PRO A 437 -6.09 -19.01 0.85
C PRO A 437 -5.05 -19.72 -0.03
N ILE A 438 -5.45 -20.26 -1.20
CA ILE A 438 -4.51 -20.85 -2.16
C ILE A 438 -3.59 -19.78 -2.75
N PHE A 439 -4.14 -18.65 -3.19
CA PHE A 439 -3.35 -17.53 -3.73
C PHE A 439 -2.38 -16.97 -2.70
N ALA A 440 -2.82 -16.78 -1.47
CA ALA A 440 -1.93 -16.33 -0.39
C ALA A 440 -0.81 -17.36 -0.12
N GLY A 441 -1.10 -18.67 -0.21
CA GLY A 441 -0.10 -19.73 -0.13
C GLY A 441 0.91 -19.68 -1.26
N ILE A 442 0.47 -19.46 -2.50
CA ILE A 442 1.35 -19.30 -3.66
C ILE A 442 2.24 -18.06 -3.48
N ILE A 443 1.68 -16.93 -3.05
CA ILE A 443 2.44 -15.69 -2.78
C ILE A 443 3.50 -15.95 -1.71
N LEU A 444 3.16 -16.62 -0.60
CA LEU A 444 4.10 -16.96 0.46
C LEU A 444 5.27 -17.78 -0.08
N LEU A 445 4.98 -18.88 -0.78
CA LEU A 445 5.99 -19.78 -1.28
C LEU A 445 6.88 -19.12 -2.35
N SER A 446 6.28 -18.39 -3.29
CA SER A 446 7.02 -17.70 -4.35
C SER A 446 7.88 -16.56 -3.80
N SER A 447 7.37 -15.77 -2.85
CA SER A 447 8.13 -14.67 -2.26
C SER A 447 9.30 -15.17 -1.41
N VAL A 448 9.12 -16.23 -0.64
CA VAL A 448 10.21 -16.89 0.10
C VAL A 448 11.23 -17.49 -0.85
N ALA A 449 10.80 -18.22 -1.89
CA ALA A 449 11.69 -18.79 -2.89
C ALA A 449 12.51 -17.71 -3.62
N ASN A 450 11.90 -16.57 -3.94
CA ASN A 450 12.59 -15.42 -4.54
C ASN A 450 13.63 -14.82 -3.58
N ALA A 451 13.29 -14.64 -2.31
CA ALA A 451 14.20 -14.07 -1.31
C ALA A 451 15.46 -14.92 -1.08
N PHE A 452 15.35 -16.25 -1.23
CA PHE A 452 16.50 -17.17 -1.14
C PHE A 452 17.14 -17.46 -2.51
N GLY A 453 16.73 -16.78 -3.59
CA GLY A 453 17.32 -16.94 -4.92
C GLY A 453 16.99 -18.25 -5.63
N TRP A 454 15.98 -19.00 -5.16
CA TRP A 454 15.54 -20.25 -5.82
C TRP A 454 14.74 -19.96 -7.10
N ILE A 455 14.11 -18.81 -7.18
CA ILE A 455 13.45 -18.27 -8.38
C ILE A 455 13.78 -16.79 -8.49
N SER A 456 13.66 -16.21 -9.71
CA SER A 456 13.78 -14.77 -9.94
C SER A 456 12.41 -14.18 -10.26
N MET A 457 11.94 -13.24 -9.46
CA MET A 457 10.70 -12.51 -9.65
C MET A 457 10.94 -11.02 -9.95
#